data_4472aedae91f59332d39bb1d5e0cd67c
#
_entry.id   4472aedae91f59332d39bb1d5e0cd67c
#
_cell.length_a   1.000
_cell.length_b   1.000
_cell.length_c   1.000
_cell.angle_alpha   90.00
_cell.angle_beta   90.00
_cell.angle_gamma   90.00
#
_symmetry.space_group_name_H-M   'P 1'
#
loop_
_entity.id
_entity.type
_entity.pdbx_description
1 polymer ?
#
loop_
_entity_poly.entity_id
_entity_poly.type
_entity_poly.pdbx_seq_one_letter_code
_entity_poly.pdbx_strand_id
1 'polypeptide(L)'
;MRGRVATTAVSLLLLTTAATLGSAGIAAPAAARCIAIGAYDPAASQWPQSIDRYGRIVGRRPAIVSYYHQWDATPFVASELWGAWDRGAVPMITWEPMSYEGRRFPLRAIARGRFDRYVRRTARAAAAWGRPVLLRFAHEMNGNWYPWGAGLDGNTPHRYKAAWRRVVRVFRRIGADNVRWVWTPYTNQFGGVPFERFYPGDRWVDWVGLDGFNWGYGGRSYSFKQLFGGSYWMLARISRRPMMIAEIGTMDRGKTHWISQALRRQLPRLRRIKALVWFNDGDNGVDLRFNGSQGALGAFRAAVRNGRYGATRQSLLGLSSDRRGC
;
A
#
# COMPACT_ATOMS: atom_id res chain seq x y z
N MET A 1 56.14 9.61 -86.48
CA MET A 1 56.22 8.49 -85.48
C MET A 1 55.89 9.03 -84.14
N ARG A 2 54.81 8.52 -83.50
CA ARG A 2 54.18 9.12 -82.39
C ARG A 2 54.71 8.52 -81.05
N GLY A 3 55.37 9.35 -80.24
CA GLY A 3 55.79 8.96 -78.86
C GLY A 3 54.71 9.19 -77.90
N ARG A 4 54.41 8.16 -77.08
CA ARG A 4 53.45 8.23 -75.93
C ARG A 4 54.19 8.67 -74.72
N VAL A 5 53.68 9.72 -74.09
CA VAL A 5 54.12 10.18 -72.76
C VAL A 5 53.28 9.43 -71.72
N ALA A 6 53.95 8.77 -70.80
CA ALA A 6 53.30 8.10 -69.62
C ALA A 6 53.25 9.08 -68.46
N THR A 7 52.04 9.34 -67.98
CA THR A 7 51.80 10.17 -66.82
C THR A 7 51.60 9.26 -65.57
N THR A 8 52.55 9.37 -64.68
CA THR A 8 52.50 8.64 -63.39
C THR A 8 51.63 9.43 -62.42
N ALA A 9 50.49 8.87 -61.99
CA ALA A 9 49.64 9.43 -60.95
C ALA A 9 50.11 8.95 -59.56
N VAL A 10 50.48 9.87 -58.71
CA VAL A 10 50.78 9.62 -57.31
C VAL A 10 49.49 9.73 -56.54
N SER A 11 48.98 8.62 -55.98
CA SER A 11 47.83 8.57 -55.10
C SER A 11 48.28 8.83 -53.72
N LEU A 12 47.80 9.96 -53.14
CA LEU A 12 47.98 10.35 -51.77
C LEU A 12 46.90 9.66 -50.93
N LEU A 13 47.27 8.70 -50.09
CA LEU A 13 46.36 8.02 -49.14
C LEU A 13 46.20 8.88 -47.88
N LEU A 14 45.07 9.55 -47.74
CA LEU A 14 44.68 10.25 -46.49
C LEU A 14 44.10 9.21 -45.52
N LEU A 15 44.86 8.86 -44.50
CA LEU A 15 44.34 8.12 -43.32
C LEU A 15 43.53 9.06 -42.43
N THR A 16 42.23 8.94 -42.51
CA THR A 16 41.32 9.58 -41.52
C THR A 16 41.17 8.66 -40.32
N THR A 17 41.80 9.00 -39.20
CA THR A 17 41.55 8.37 -37.91
C THR A 17 40.22 8.87 -37.34
N ALA A 18 39.17 8.05 -37.44
CA ALA A 18 37.90 8.29 -36.76
C ALA A 18 38.06 8.05 -35.28
N ALA A 19 38.16 9.13 -34.49
CA ALA A 19 38.07 9.06 -33.04
C ALA A 19 36.62 8.73 -32.68
N THR A 20 36.37 7.50 -32.24
CA THR A 20 35.10 7.11 -31.59
C THR A 20 35.01 7.75 -30.24
N LEU A 21 34.33 8.88 -30.15
CA LEU A 21 33.86 9.44 -28.85
C LEU A 21 32.87 8.43 -28.26
N GLY A 22 33.39 7.63 -27.34
CA GLY A 22 32.56 6.79 -26.47
C GLY A 22 31.62 7.70 -25.67
N SER A 23 30.33 7.72 -26.04
CA SER A 23 29.29 8.34 -25.22
C SER A 23 29.22 7.59 -23.91
N ALA A 24 29.87 8.14 -22.88
CA ALA A 24 29.62 7.75 -21.51
C ALA A 24 28.14 7.98 -21.23
N GLY A 25 27.37 6.89 -21.32
CA GLY A 25 25.96 6.91 -20.94
C GLY A 25 25.85 7.39 -19.52
N ILE A 26 25.41 8.62 -19.31
CA ILE A 26 25.02 9.16 -18.01
C ILE A 26 23.89 8.25 -17.55
N ALA A 27 24.20 7.31 -16.64
CA ALA A 27 23.19 6.47 -16.02
C ALA A 27 22.14 7.40 -15.42
N ALA A 28 20.92 7.34 -15.95
CA ALA A 28 19.82 8.14 -15.44
C ALA A 28 19.75 7.93 -13.93
N PRO A 29 19.66 8.98 -13.11
CA PRO A 29 19.60 8.84 -11.66
C PRO A 29 18.46 7.91 -11.34
N ALA A 30 18.74 6.86 -10.55
CA ALA A 30 17.74 5.90 -10.11
C ALA A 30 16.56 6.69 -9.55
N ALA A 31 15.38 6.57 -10.16
CA ALA A 31 14.18 7.30 -9.77
C ALA A 31 14.04 7.23 -8.25
N ALA A 32 13.95 8.38 -7.62
CA ALA A 32 13.89 8.49 -6.17
C ALA A 32 12.75 7.60 -5.67
N ARG A 33 13.09 6.67 -4.75
CA ARG A 33 12.17 5.63 -4.31
C ARG A 33 11.34 6.15 -3.16
N CYS A 34 10.26 6.82 -3.50
CA CYS A 34 9.40 7.49 -2.55
C CYS A 34 8.40 6.53 -1.93
N ILE A 35 8.19 6.71 -0.64
CA ILE A 35 7.19 6.01 0.16
C ILE A 35 6.14 7.02 0.59
N ALA A 36 4.87 6.73 0.33
CA ALA A 36 3.75 7.50 0.84
C ALA A 36 3.52 7.16 2.32
N ILE A 37 3.37 8.19 3.15
CA ILE A 37 2.95 8.02 4.54
C ILE A 37 1.45 8.17 4.62
N GLY A 38 0.80 7.21 5.24
CA GLY A 38 -0.61 7.23 5.60
C GLY A 38 -0.82 7.04 7.09
N ALA A 39 -2.04 7.23 7.52
CA ALA A 39 -2.48 6.97 8.88
C ALA A 39 -3.91 6.42 8.92
N TYR A 40 -4.16 5.53 9.86
CA TYR A 40 -5.44 5.34 10.50
C TYR A 40 -5.46 6.19 11.77
N ASP A 41 -6.48 7.00 11.92
CA ASP A 41 -6.79 7.76 13.12
C ASP A 41 -8.31 7.70 13.28
N PRO A 42 -8.85 7.07 14.35
CA PRO A 42 -10.29 6.92 14.51
C PRO A 42 -11.03 8.26 14.54
N ALA A 43 -10.38 9.34 14.95
CA ALA A 43 -10.97 10.67 14.92
C ALA A 43 -11.22 11.19 13.49
N ALA A 44 -10.53 10.68 12.47
CA ALA A 44 -10.65 11.18 11.10
C ALA A 44 -12.03 10.95 10.48
N SER A 45 -12.77 9.93 10.92
CA SER A 45 -14.14 9.64 10.45
C SER A 45 -15.14 10.70 10.89
N GLN A 46 -15.01 11.20 12.13
CA GLN A 46 -15.93 12.20 12.70
C GLN A 46 -15.41 13.63 12.52
N TRP A 47 -14.10 13.81 12.57
CA TRP A 47 -13.41 15.09 12.58
C TRP A 47 -12.31 15.12 11.52
N PRO A 48 -12.61 15.44 10.25
CA PRO A 48 -11.59 15.51 9.19
C PRO A 48 -10.42 16.44 9.50
N GLN A 49 -10.61 17.42 10.41
CA GLN A 49 -9.56 18.32 10.91
C GLN A 49 -8.44 17.57 11.68
N SER A 50 -8.72 16.34 12.15
CA SER A 50 -7.66 15.49 12.74
C SER A 50 -6.54 15.19 11.74
N ILE A 51 -6.85 15.13 10.45
CA ILE A 51 -5.89 14.95 9.35
C ILE A 51 -4.95 16.18 9.27
N ASP A 52 -5.48 17.38 9.45
CA ASP A 52 -4.67 18.60 9.50
C ASP A 52 -3.81 18.64 10.77
N ARG A 53 -4.37 18.19 11.91
CA ARG A 53 -3.62 18.02 13.15
C ARG A 53 -2.47 17.04 12.96
N TYR A 54 -2.72 15.88 12.33
CA TYR A 54 -1.65 14.93 11.97
C TYR A 54 -0.54 15.63 11.17
N GLY A 55 -0.90 16.37 10.12
CA GLY A 55 0.06 17.11 9.30
C GLY A 55 0.93 18.08 10.11
N ARG A 56 0.32 18.80 11.04
CA ARG A 56 1.06 19.74 11.94
C ARG A 56 2.02 19.02 12.89
N ILE A 57 1.55 17.99 13.60
CA ILE A 57 2.37 17.29 14.59
C ILE A 57 3.48 16.46 13.94
N VAL A 58 3.25 15.91 12.76
CA VAL A 58 4.25 15.10 12.03
C VAL A 58 5.19 15.98 11.19
N GLY A 59 4.74 17.16 10.77
CA GLY A 59 5.44 18.02 9.83
C GLY A 59 5.32 17.56 8.37
N ARG A 60 4.34 16.65 8.09
CA ARG A 60 4.02 16.15 6.75
C ARG A 60 2.57 15.66 6.73
N ARG A 61 1.82 16.07 5.70
CA ARG A 61 0.45 15.57 5.49
C ARG A 61 0.47 14.10 5.09
N PRO A 62 -0.51 13.29 5.55
CA PRO A 62 -0.63 11.92 5.09
C PRO A 62 -1.05 11.89 3.62
N ALA A 63 -0.50 10.97 2.83
CA ALA A 63 -0.93 10.71 1.46
C ALA A 63 -2.05 9.66 1.36
N ILE A 64 -2.30 8.93 2.46
CA ILE A 64 -3.38 7.95 2.61
C ILE A 64 -4.02 8.18 3.97
N VAL A 65 -5.36 8.20 4.01
CA VAL A 65 -6.13 8.12 5.27
C VAL A 65 -6.98 6.87 5.22
N SER A 66 -6.85 6.02 6.25
CA SER A 66 -7.55 4.74 6.33
C SER A 66 -8.81 4.87 7.17
N TYR A 67 -9.89 4.23 6.70
CA TYR A 67 -11.20 4.14 7.34
C TYR A 67 -11.65 2.68 7.37
N TYR A 68 -12.51 2.32 8.34
CA TYR A 68 -13.06 0.98 8.49
C TYR A 68 -14.58 1.03 8.40
N HIS A 69 -15.14 0.19 7.53
CA HIS A 69 -16.58 0.09 7.35
C HIS A 69 -17.04 -1.36 7.25
N GLN A 70 -18.07 -1.65 8.01
CA GLN A 70 -18.73 -2.95 7.98
C GLN A 70 -19.86 -2.99 6.94
N TRP A 71 -20.39 -4.17 6.67
CA TRP A 71 -21.33 -4.42 5.57
C TRP A 71 -22.80 -4.06 5.89
N ASP A 72 -23.10 -3.53 7.03
CA ASP A 72 -24.42 -2.99 7.39
C ASP A 72 -24.66 -1.54 6.91
N ALA A 73 -23.59 -0.84 6.53
CA ALA A 73 -23.64 0.51 6.02
C ALA A 73 -22.97 0.66 4.63
N THR A 74 -23.10 1.82 4.02
CA THR A 74 -22.30 2.15 2.84
C THR A 74 -20.89 2.56 3.27
N PRO A 75 -19.84 1.99 2.66
CA PRO A 75 -18.47 2.38 2.99
C PRO A 75 -18.02 3.69 2.31
N PHE A 76 -18.88 4.30 1.46
CA PHE A 76 -18.58 5.54 0.75
C PHE A 76 -19.25 6.73 1.45
N VAL A 77 -18.69 7.07 2.63
CA VAL A 77 -19.17 8.20 3.45
C VAL A 77 -18.56 9.50 2.92
N ALA A 78 -19.40 10.41 2.47
CA ALA A 78 -18.96 11.64 1.77
C ALA A 78 -18.01 12.49 2.62
N SER A 79 -18.29 12.67 3.93
CA SER A 79 -17.43 13.45 4.83
C SER A 79 -16.02 12.89 4.97
N GLU A 80 -15.87 11.55 5.00
CA GLU A 80 -14.57 10.88 5.05
C GLU A 80 -13.81 11.03 3.73
N LEU A 81 -14.51 10.76 2.63
CA LEU A 81 -13.93 10.81 1.28
C LEU A 81 -13.43 12.21 0.94
N TRP A 82 -14.28 13.23 1.12
CA TRP A 82 -13.90 14.62 0.92
C TRP A 82 -12.90 15.08 1.97
N GLY A 83 -13.08 14.67 3.22
CA GLY A 83 -12.16 14.99 4.31
C GLY A 83 -10.71 14.62 4.00
N ALA A 84 -10.49 13.41 3.46
CA ALA A 84 -9.17 12.97 3.02
C ALA A 84 -8.74 13.66 1.72
N TRP A 85 -9.62 13.69 0.72
CA TRP A 85 -9.30 14.17 -0.62
C TRP A 85 -8.89 15.64 -0.66
N ASP A 86 -9.64 16.51 0.01
CA ASP A 86 -9.37 17.96 0.04
C ASP A 86 -8.07 18.29 0.79
N ARG A 87 -7.61 17.35 1.63
CA ARG A 87 -6.34 17.45 2.35
C ARG A 87 -5.16 16.80 1.63
N GLY A 88 -5.37 16.38 0.37
CA GLY A 88 -4.30 15.81 -0.47
C GLY A 88 -4.03 14.32 -0.26
N ALA A 89 -4.89 13.62 0.49
CA ALA A 89 -4.79 12.18 0.71
C ALA A 89 -5.71 11.37 -0.23
N VAL A 90 -5.36 10.10 -0.44
CA VAL A 90 -6.26 9.07 -1.00
C VAL A 90 -6.99 8.41 0.16
N PRO A 91 -8.32 8.36 0.17
CA PRO A 91 -9.02 7.53 1.14
C PRO A 91 -8.74 6.04 0.89
N MET A 92 -8.42 5.30 1.94
CA MET A 92 -8.35 3.85 1.93
C MET A 92 -9.46 3.30 2.82
N ILE A 93 -10.35 2.52 2.22
CA ILE A 93 -11.49 1.93 2.90
C ILE A 93 -11.20 0.47 3.17
N THR A 94 -11.15 0.09 4.43
CA THR A 94 -11.20 -1.31 4.87
C THR A 94 -12.66 -1.73 4.97
N TRP A 95 -13.05 -2.71 4.15
CA TRP A 95 -14.44 -3.10 3.97
C TRP A 95 -14.66 -4.52 4.45
N GLU A 96 -15.28 -4.61 5.61
CA GLU A 96 -15.37 -5.80 6.44
C GLU A 96 -16.71 -6.52 6.26
N PRO A 97 -16.73 -7.78 5.77
CA PRO A 97 -17.98 -8.54 5.59
C PRO A 97 -18.54 -9.07 6.93
N MET A 98 -18.83 -8.17 7.83
CA MET A 98 -19.56 -8.36 9.09
C MET A 98 -20.40 -7.11 9.39
N SER A 99 -21.20 -7.10 10.46
CA SER A 99 -21.90 -5.92 10.95
C SER A 99 -21.50 -5.61 12.39
N TYR A 100 -21.74 -4.40 12.83
CA TYR A 100 -21.53 -3.98 14.23
C TYR A 100 -22.36 -4.81 15.22
N GLU A 101 -23.51 -5.33 14.77
CA GLU A 101 -24.37 -6.21 15.57
C GLU A 101 -23.90 -7.69 15.53
N GLY A 102 -22.73 -7.99 14.97
CA GLY A 102 -22.16 -9.33 14.90
C GLY A 102 -22.73 -10.22 13.79
N ARG A 103 -23.59 -9.70 12.88
CA ARG A 103 -24.06 -10.45 11.72
C ARG A 103 -22.89 -10.76 10.79
N ARG A 104 -22.81 -12.01 10.35
CA ARG A 104 -21.77 -12.51 9.45
C ARG A 104 -22.25 -12.54 8.01
N PHE A 105 -21.33 -12.28 7.09
CA PHE A 105 -21.55 -12.40 5.65
C PHE A 105 -20.63 -13.49 5.08
N PRO A 106 -21.05 -14.76 5.10
CA PRO A 106 -20.16 -15.87 4.79
C PRO A 106 -19.57 -15.79 3.38
N LEU A 107 -18.26 -16.02 3.26
CA LEU A 107 -17.55 -15.96 1.97
C LEU A 107 -18.18 -16.85 0.89
N ARG A 108 -18.70 -18.03 1.27
CA ARG A 108 -19.43 -18.92 0.37
C ARG A 108 -20.67 -18.26 -0.23
N ALA A 109 -21.42 -17.51 0.58
CA ALA A 109 -22.63 -16.81 0.14
C ALA A 109 -22.28 -15.60 -0.75
N ILE A 110 -21.21 -14.86 -0.40
CA ILE A 110 -20.67 -13.78 -1.23
C ILE A 110 -20.25 -14.33 -2.60
N ALA A 111 -19.47 -15.41 -2.64
CA ALA A 111 -19.01 -16.06 -3.87
C ALA A 111 -20.16 -16.50 -4.79
N ARG A 112 -21.29 -16.92 -4.21
CA ARG A 112 -22.52 -17.31 -4.93
C ARG A 112 -23.39 -16.14 -5.34
N GLY A 113 -23.05 -14.89 -4.96
CA GLY A 113 -23.79 -13.68 -5.34
C GLY A 113 -25.00 -13.36 -4.46
N ARG A 114 -25.18 -14.02 -3.30
CA ARG A 114 -26.30 -13.75 -2.41
C ARG A 114 -26.38 -12.28 -1.96
N PHE A 115 -25.24 -11.59 -1.94
CA PHE A 115 -25.13 -10.18 -1.54
C PHE A 115 -24.89 -9.23 -2.72
N ASP A 116 -25.08 -9.66 -3.94
CA ASP A 116 -24.82 -8.84 -5.14
C ASP A 116 -25.61 -7.53 -5.17
N ARG A 117 -26.84 -7.50 -4.61
CA ARG A 117 -27.62 -6.28 -4.52
C ARG A 117 -26.89 -5.22 -3.69
N TYR A 118 -26.34 -5.59 -2.55
CA TYR A 118 -25.55 -4.72 -1.70
C TYR A 118 -24.24 -4.33 -2.38
N VAL A 119 -23.50 -5.30 -2.92
CA VAL A 119 -22.22 -5.05 -3.63
C VAL A 119 -22.42 -4.11 -4.83
N ARG A 120 -23.51 -4.28 -5.61
CA ARG A 120 -23.84 -3.35 -6.72
C ARG A 120 -24.15 -1.94 -6.23
N ARG A 121 -24.91 -1.80 -5.13
CA ARG A 121 -25.17 -0.49 -4.53
C ARG A 121 -23.87 0.20 -4.12
N THR A 122 -22.99 -0.51 -3.46
CA THR A 122 -21.65 -0.04 -3.06
C THR A 122 -20.81 0.34 -4.28
N ALA A 123 -20.81 -0.48 -5.33
CA ALA A 123 -20.08 -0.18 -6.57
C ALA A 123 -20.61 1.10 -7.28
N ARG A 124 -21.93 1.32 -7.26
CA ARG A 124 -22.52 2.59 -7.79
C ARG A 124 -22.08 3.80 -6.97
N ALA A 125 -22.04 3.68 -5.65
CA ALA A 125 -21.54 4.75 -4.79
C ALA A 125 -20.06 5.04 -5.07
N ALA A 126 -19.24 3.99 -5.29
CA ALA A 126 -17.84 4.14 -5.71
C ALA A 126 -17.73 4.87 -7.05
N ALA A 127 -18.50 4.45 -8.06
CA ALA A 127 -18.52 5.10 -9.37
C ALA A 127 -18.96 6.56 -9.29
N ALA A 128 -19.99 6.85 -8.50
CA ALA A 128 -20.48 8.22 -8.27
C ALA A 128 -19.46 9.12 -7.58
N TRP A 129 -18.64 8.57 -6.68
CA TRP A 129 -17.51 9.27 -6.10
C TRP A 129 -16.52 9.75 -7.17
N GLY A 130 -16.26 8.95 -8.20
CA GLY A 130 -15.48 9.27 -9.40
C GLY A 130 -13.99 9.51 -9.20
N ARG A 131 -13.51 9.68 -7.97
CA ARG A 131 -12.09 9.90 -7.65
C ARG A 131 -11.42 8.62 -7.16
N PRO A 132 -10.10 8.47 -7.31
CA PRO A 132 -9.39 7.30 -6.82
C PRO A 132 -9.63 7.02 -5.33
N VAL A 133 -9.91 5.76 -5.02
CA VAL A 133 -10.07 5.23 -3.68
C VAL A 133 -9.38 3.87 -3.59
N LEU A 134 -8.66 3.63 -2.51
CA LEU A 134 -8.10 2.33 -2.17
C LEU A 134 -9.18 1.52 -1.44
N LEU A 135 -9.54 0.35 -1.94
CA LEU A 135 -10.55 -0.51 -1.32
C LEU A 135 -9.94 -1.84 -0.89
N ARG A 136 -9.97 -2.10 0.40
CA ARG A 136 -9.38 -3.26 1.07
C ARG A 136 -10.50 -4.14 1.62
N PHE A 137 -10.90 -5.14 0.83
CA PHE A 137 -12.00 -6.05 1.19
C PHE A 137 -11.47 -7.25 1.97
N ALA A 138 -12.14 -7.61 3.07
CA ALA A 138 -11.86 -8.81 3.87
C ALA A 138 -10.36 -9.05 4.09
N HIS A 139 -9.69 -8.06 4.70
CA HIS A 139 -8.26 -8.10 5.03
C HIS A 139 -7.91 -9.20 6.04
N GLU A 140 -6.64 -9.49 6.23
CA GLU A 140 -6.11 -10.46 7.23
C GLU A 140 -6.78 -11.84 7.20
N MET A 141 -7.19 -12.29 6.04
CA MET A 141 -7.94 -13.53 5.82
C MET A 141 -7.19 -14.81 6.22
N ASN A 142 -5.89 -14.72 6.41
CA ASN A 142 -5.04 -15.85 6.83
C ASN A 142 -5.03 -16.04 8.35
N GLY A 143 -5.55 -15.08 9.13
CA GLY A 143 -5.78 -15.19 10.56
C GLY A 143 -7.13 -15.83 10.91
N ASN A 144 -7.41 -15.95 12.21
CA ASN A 144 -8.63 -16.56 12.73
C ASN A 144 -9.43 -15.64 13.67
N TRP A 145 -9.20 -14.33 13.61
CA TRP A 145 -9.85 -13.33 14.46
C TRP A 145 -11.03 -12.61 13.79
N TYR A 146 -11.16 -12.71 12.48
CA TYR A 146 -12.29 -12.17 11.73
C TYR A 146 -13.22 -13.27 11.22
N PRO A 147 -14.54 -13.03 11.08
CA PRO A 147 -15.50 -14.04 10.58
C PRO A 147 -15.15 -14.60 9.20
N TRP A 148 -14.42 -13.87 8.38
CA TRP A 148 -13.93 -14.33 7.07
C TRP A 148 -12.55 -15.02 7.14
N GLY A 149 -12.00 -15.16 8.35
CA GLY A 149 -10.67 -15.72 8.57
C GLY A 149 -10.56 -17.21 8.23
N ALA A 150 -9.34 -17.67 8.12
CA ALA A 150 -8.99 -19.03 7.73
C ALA A 150 -9.56 -20.08 8.71
N GLY A 151 -10.27 -21.05 8.19
CA GLY A 151 -10.87 -22.14 8.97
C GLY A 151 -12.18 -21.80 9.68
N LEU A 152 -12.52 -20.51 9.89
CA LEU A 152 -13.78 -20.11 10.49
C LEU A 152 -14.93 -20.26 9.49
N ASP A 153 -16.12 -20.64 9.95
CA ASP A 153 -17.32 -20.80 9.12
C ASP A 153 -17.09 -21.63 7.83
N GLY A 154 -16.12 -22.54 7.87
CA GLY A 154 -15.67 -23.33 6.74
C GLY A 154 -14.98 -22.50 5.65
N ASN A 155 -14.43 -21.34 5.98
CA ASN A 155 -13.67 -20.53 5.05
C ASN A 155 -12.37 -21.25 4.63
N THR A 156 -12.16 -21.29 3.34
CA THR A 156 -10.98 -21.85 2.72
C THR A 156 -10.33 -20.84 1.78
N PRO A 157 -9.06 -21.00 1.42
CA PRO A 157 -8.43 -20.16 0.41
C PRO A 157 -9.21 -20.09 -0.91
N HIS A 158 -9.82 -21.20 -1.32
CA HIS A 158 -10.66 -21.26 -2.53
C HIS A 158 -11.91 -20.37 -2.39
N ARG A 159 -12.64 -20.49 -1.27
CA ARG A 159 -13.86 -19.70 -1.01
C ARG A 159 -13.54 -18.20 -0.91
N TYR A 160 -12.46 -17.85 -0.25
CA TYR A 160 -11.98 -16.46 -0.19
C TYR A 160 -11.70 -15.89 -1.59
N LYS A 161 -10.88 -16.60 -2.38
CA LYS A 161 -10.57 -16.15 -3.75
C LYS A 161 -11.82 -16.02 -4.62
N ALA A 162 -12.78 -16.93 -4.47
CA ALA A 162 -14.04 -16.87 -5.20
C ALA A 162 -14.87 -15.64 -4.81
N ALA A 163 -14.99 -15.34 -3.50
CA ALA A 163 -15.69 -14.17 -2.98
C ALA A 163 -15.02 -12.87 -3.44
N TRP A 164 -13.69 -12.76 -3.28
CA TRP A 164 -12.91 -11.62 -3.76
C TRP A 164 -13.15 -11.33 -5.24
N ARG A 165 -12.97 -12.36 -6.08
CA ARG A 165 -13.15 -12.23 -7.53
C ARG A 165 -14.60 -11.90 -7.92
N ARG A 166 -15.58 -12.35 -7.14
CA ARG A 166 -17.00 -11.99 -7.35
C ARG A 166 -17.19 -10.50 -7.12
N VAL A 167 -16.75 -9.98 -5.98
CA VAL A 167 -16.87 -8.57 -5.60
C VAL A 167 -16.23 -7.69 -6.65
N VAL A 168 -14.97 -7.95 -7.01
CA VAL A 168 -14.24 -7.18 -8.05
C VAL A 168 -14.98 -7.20 -9.39
N ARG A 169 -15.53 -8.37 -9.81
CA ARG A 169 -16.30 -8.44 -11.05
C ARG A 169 -17.56 -7.58 -11.02
N VAL A 170 -18.25 -7.52 -9.90
CA VAL A 170 -19.44 -6.68 -9.76
C VAL A 170 -19.08 -5.21 -9.94
N PHE A 171 -18.02 -4.73 -9.28
CA PHE A 171 -17.53 -3.36 -9.41
C PHE A 171 -17.16 -3.01 -10.85
N ARG A 172 -16.40 -3.88 -11.52
CA ARG A 172 -16.02 -3.69 -12.93
C ARG A 172 -17.22 -3.65 -13.87
N ARG A 173 -18.24 -4.46 -13.64
CA ARG A 173 -19.49 -4.42 -14.45
C ARG A 173 -20.31 -3.16 -14.27
N ILE A 174 -20.18 -2.50 -13.11
CA ILE A 174 -20.83 -1.23 -12.81
C ILE A 174 -20.02 -0.04 -13.36
N GLY A 175 -18.75 -0.26 -13.76
CA GLY A 175 -17.85 0.82 -14.21
C GLY A 175 -17.23 1.61 -13.06
N ALA A 176 -17.05 1.03 -11.88
CA ALA A 176 -16.37 1.65 -10.75
C ALA A 176 -14.83 1.55 -10.93
N ASP A 177 -14.32 2.12 -12.03
CA ASP A 177 -12.92 2.01 -12.45
C ASP A 177 -11.97 2.89 -11.64
N ASN A 178 -12.50 3.78 -10.82
CA ASN A 178 -11.76 4.60 -9.87
C ASN A 178 -11.30 3.84 -8.62
N VAL A 179 -11.81 2.63 -8.38
CA VAL A 179 -11.41 1.79 -7.25
C VAL A 179 -10.08 1.10 -7.54
N ARG A 180 -9.15 1.21 -6.57
CA ARG A 180 -7.88 0.46 -6.56
C ARG A 180 -7.94 -0.60 -5.48
N TRP A 181 -7.93 -1.86 -5.88
CA TRP A 181 -8.09 -3.01 -5.01
C TRP A 181 -6.80 -3.32 -4.25
N VAL A 182 -6.87 -3.29 -2.92
CA VAL A 182 -5.75 -3.56 -2.03
C VAL A 182 -5.97 -4.90 -1.33
N TRP A 183 -5.17 -5.90 -1.65
CA TRP A 183 -5.22 -7.21 -1.01
C TRP A 183 -4.18 -7.26 0.11
N THR A 184 -4.62 -7.53 1.35
CA THR A 184 -3.79 -7.38 2.54
C THR A 184 -3.96 -8.56 3.47
N PRO A 185 -3.04 -9.51 3.52
CA PRO A 185 -2.94 -10.49 4.58
C PRO A 185 -2.21 -9.92 5.81
N TYR A 186 -2.40 -10.57 6.96
CA TYR A 186 -1.51 -10.44 8.09
C TYR A 186 -0.18 -11.14 7.81
N THR A 187 0.92 -10.69 8.40
CA THR A 187 2.22 -11.35 8.26
C THR A 187 2.17 -12.80 8.75
N ASN A 188 2.93 -13.70 8.12
CA ASN A 188 2.95 -15.13 8.51
C ASN A 188 3.72 -15.42 9.82
N GLN A 189 4.14 -14.39 10.54
CA GLN A 189 5.00 -14.54 11.71
C GLN A 189 4.34 -15.32 12.87
N PHE A 190 3.03 -15.18 13.03
CA PHE A 190 2.31 -15.78 14.16
C PHE A 190 1.64 -17.11 13.82
N GLY A 191 2.04 -17.75 12.73
CA GLY A 191 1.40 -18.96 12.25
C GLY A 191 0.13 -18.69 11.45
N GLY A 192 -0.77 -19.65 11.40
CA GLY A 192 -1.97 -19.60 10.60
C GLY A 192 -1.78 -20.24 9.23
N VAL A 193 -2.76 -20.02 8.35
CA VAL A 193 -2.68 -20.54 6.97
C VAL A 193 -1.79 -19.62 6.14
N PRO A 194 -0.76 -20.15 5.44
CA PRO A 194 0.10 -19.35 4.59
C PRO A 194 -0.70 -18.46 3.63
N PHE A 195 -0.49 -17.15 3.70
CA PHE A 195 -1.33 -16.18 3.01
C PHE A 195 -1.29 -16.31 1.49
N GLU A 196 -0.20 -16.80 0.90
CA GLU A 196 -0.08 -16.99 -0.55
C GLU A 196 -1.16 -17.90 -1.12
N ARG A 197 -1.73 -18.79 -0.30
CA ARG A 197 -2.86 -19.66 -0.70
C ARG A 197 -4.13 -18.86 -1.00
N PHE A 198 -4.29 -17.69 -0.39
CA PHE A 198 -5.43 -16.80 -0.54
C PHE A 198 -5.28 -15.79 -1.67
N TYR A 199 -4.11 -15.68 -2.28
CA TYR A 199 -3.85 -14.67 -3.29
C TYR A 199 -4.80 -14.83 -4.50
N PRO A 200 -5.61 -13.80 -4.82
CA PRO A 200 -6.58 -13.91 -5.91
C PRO A 200 -5.95 -13.79 -7.30
N GLY A 201 -4.69 -13.34 -7.39
CA GLY A 201 -3.92 -13.12 -8.61
C GLY A 201 -3.89 -11.66 -9.07
N ASP A 202 -2.78 -11.25 -9.72
CA ASP A 202 -2.51 -9.87 -10.17
C ASP A 202 -3.63 -9.23 -10.99
N ARG A 203 -4.41 -10.05 -11.72
CA ARG A 203 -5.57 -9.57 -12.48
C ARG A 203 -6.67 -8.96 -11.59
N TRP A 204 -6.72 -9.33 -10.30
CA TRP A 204 -7.80 -9.01 -9.38
C TRP A 204 -7.41 -8.01 -8.30
N VAL A 205 -6.18 -7.53 -8.33
CA VAL A 205 -5.64 -6.59 -7.36
C VAL A 205 -4.83 -5.50 -8.07
N ASP A 206 -4.79 -4.31 -7.48
CA ASP A 206 -3.98 -3.20 -7.94
C ASP A 206 -2.78 -2.98 -7.01
N TRP A 207 -2.96 -3.27 -5.74
CA TRP A 207 -1.96 -3.19 -4.69
C TRP A 207 -1.96 -4.47 -3.86
N VAL A 208 -0.79 -4.88 -3.41
CA VAL A 208 -0.66 -5.89 -2.35
C VAL A 208 -0.10 -5.24 -1.10
N GLY A 209 -0.60 -5.64 0.06
CA GLY A 209 -0.19 -5.09 1.34
C GLY A 209 0.19 -6.15 2.35
N LEU A 210 0.70 -5.71 3.48
CA LEU A 210 0.92 -6.51 4.68
C LEU A 210 0.45 -5.72 5.89
N ASP A 211 -0.25 -6.40 6.80
CA ASP A 211 -0.57 -5.90 8.13
C ASP A 211 0.29 -6.63 9.16
N GLY A 212 0.77 -5.90 10.15
CA GLY A 212 1.58 -6.50 11.19
C GLY A 212 1.89 -5.54 12.34
N PHE A 213 1.80 -6.05 13.56
CA PHE A 213 1.97 -5.26 14.77
C PHE A 213 3.03 -5.87 15.68
N ASN A 214 3.85 -5.02 16.29
CA ASN A 214 4.72 -5.44 17.38
C ASN A 214 3.98 -5.29 18.72
N TRP A 215 3.23 -6.32 19.06
CA TRP A 215 2.34 -6.33 20.24
C TRP A 215 3.08 -6.30 21.58
N GLY A 216 4.35 -6.75 21.61
CA GLY A 216 5.11 -6.83 22.87
C GLY A 216 4.58 -7.87 23.88
N TYR A 217 3.68 -8.78 23.46
CA TYR A 217 3.10 -9.80 24.34
C TYR A 217 4.17 -10.66 24.99
N GLY A 218 4.04 -10.90 26.29
CA GLY A 218 4.98 -11.69 27.07
C GLY A 218 6.41 -11.13 27.07
N GLY A 219 6.57 -9.80 26.89
CA GLY A 219 7.86 -9.13 26.82
C GLY A 219 8.64 -9.36 25.51
N ARG A 220 8.05 -10.04 24.53
CA ARG A 220 8.69 -10.30 23.22
C ARG A 220 8.49 -9.10 22.31
N SER A 221 9.60 -8.48 21.93
CA SER A 221 9.65 -7.43 20.92
C SER A 221 10.24 -7.98 19.63
N TYR A 222 9.60 -7.67 18.51
CA TYR A 222 10.08 -8.07 17.19
C TYR A 222 10.50 -6.82 16.41
N SER A 223 11.68 -6.86 15.82
CA SER A 223 12.10 -5.81 14.89
C SER A 223 11.19 -5.79 13.65
N PHE A 224 11.16 -4.67 12.95
CA PHE A 224 10.43 -4.55 11.68
C PHE A 224 10.84 -5.64 10.68
N LYS A 225 12.15 -5.98 10.61
CA LYS A 225 12.65 -7.03 9.73
C LYS A 225 12.10 -8.41 10.12
N GLN A 226 11.98 -8.70 11.40
CA GLN A 226 11.38 -9.97 11.87
C GLN A 226 9.90 -10.03 11.56
N LEU A 227 9.16 -8.91 11.74
CA LEU A 227 7.73 -8.84 11.44
C LEU A 227 7.42 -9.01 9.96
N PHE A 228 8.11 -8.26 9.11
CA PHE A 228 7.70 -8.08 7.71
C PHE A 228 8.63 -8.76 6.71
N GLY A 229 9.89 -9.07 7.08
CA GLY A 229 10.91 -9.47 6.11
C GLY A 229 10.58 -10.75 5.36
N GLY A 230 10.20 -11.81 6.07
CA GLY A 230 9.82 -13.09 5.44
C GLY A 230 8.59 -12.95 4.56
N SER A 231 7.55 -12.30 5.08
CA SER A 231 6.29 -12.06 4.37
C SER A 231 6.47 -11.15 3.16
N TYR A 232 7.34 -10.14 3.25
CA TYR A 232 7.68 -9.29 2.10
C TYR A 232 8.28 -10.09 0.93
N TRP A 233 9.25 -10.97 1.21
CA TRP A 233 9.87 -11.76 0.15
C TRP A 233 8.91 -12.80 -0.44
N MET A 234 8.03 -13.36 0.38
CA MET A 234 6.97 -14.24 -0.10
C MET A 234 5.99 -13.50 -1.00
N LEU A 235 5.54 -12.33 -0.57
CA LEU A 235 4.65 -11.46 -1.36
C LEU A 235 5.31 -11.03 -2.68
N ALA A 236 6.62 -10.76 -2.64
CA ALA A 236 7.40 -10.39 -3.82
C ALA A 236 7.47 -11.49 -4.87
N ARG A 237 7.38 -12.76 -4.46
CA ARG A 237 7.38 -13.91 -5.37
C ARG A 237 6.04 -14.15 -6.04
N ILE A 238 4.93 -13.89 -5.34
CA ILE A 238 3.59 -14.22 -5.85
C ILE A 238 2.92 -13.07 -6.62
N SER A 239 3.40 -11.82 -6.49
CA SER A 239 2.81 -10.66 -7.16
C SER A 239 3.85 -9.69 -7.69
N ARG A 240 3.52 -9.06 -8.83
CA ARG A 240 4.28 -7.93 -9.40
C ARG A 240 3.68 -6.57 -9.07
N ARG A 241 2.54 -6.51 -8.39
CA ARG A 241 1.86 -5.27 -8.01
C ARG A 241 2.69 -4.44 -7.04
N PRO A 242 2.50 -3.11 -6.98
CA PRO A 242 3.12 -2.27 -5.97
C PRO A 242 2.71 -2.76 -4.57
N MET A 243 3.61 -2.59 -3.59
CA MET A 243 3.42 -3.06 -2.23
C MET A 243 3.25 -1.93 -1.25
N MET A 244 2.45 -2.16 -0.21
CA MET A 244 2.38 -1.28 0.95
C MET A 244 2.48 -2.07 2.26
N ILE A 245 2.85 -1.40 3.32
CA ILE A 245 2.50 -1.81 4.67
C ILE A 245 1.19 -1.10 4.97
N ALA A 246 0.08 -1.85 4.99
CA ALA A 246 -1.25 -1.25 5.08
C ALA A 246 -1.69 -1.02 6.53
N GLU A 247 -1.08 -1.78 7.46
CA GLU A 247 -1.16 -1.50 8.90
C GLU A 247 0.16 -1.81 9.59
N ILE A 248 0.57 -0.90 10.46
CA ILE A 248 1.72 -1.07 11.34
C ILE A 248 1.54 -0.28 12.62
N GLY A 249 1.98 -0.86 13.71
CA GLY A 249 2.06 -0.22 15.01
C GLY A 249 2.95 -0.99 15.96
N THR A 250 3.26 -0.41 17.11
CA THR A 250 4.04 -1.08 18.14
C THR A 250 3.60 -0.67 19.54
N MET A 251 3.46 -1.65 20.41
CA MET A 251 3.26 -1.48 21.86
C MET A 251 4.58 -1.63 22.64
N ASP A 252 5.70 -1.79 21.97
CA ASP A 252 7.01 -1.97 22.59
C ASP A 252 7.32 -0.81 23.56
N ARG A 253 7.83 -1.13 24.76
CA ARG A 253 8.34 -0.14 25.71
C ARG A 253 9.46 0.71 25.09
N GLY A 254 10.24 0.14 24.19
CA GLY A 254 11.25 0.81 23.38
C GLY A 254 10.70 1.48 22.12
N LYS A 255 9.43 1.89 22.08
CA LYS A 255 8.73 2.44 20.90
C LYS A 255 9.54 3.48 20.12
N THR A 256 10.18 4.41 20.81
CA THR A 256 11.05 5.43 20.21
C THR A 256 12.17 4.81 19.37
N HIS A 257 12.89 3.85 19.94
CA HIS A 257 13.96 3.15 19.25
C HIS A 257 13.43 2.30 18.11
N TRP A 258 12.34 1.56 18.36
CA TRP A 258 11.70 0.71 17.35
C TRP A 258 11.29 1.50 16.12
N ILE A 259 10.58 2.63 16.29
CA ILE A 259 10.17 3.52 15.19
C ILE A 259 11.39 4.01 14.40
N SER A 260 12.43 4.46 15.10
CA SER A 260 13.66 4.93 14.45
C SER A 260 14.32 3.82 13.60
N GLN A 261 14.47 2.61 14.16
CA GLN A 261 15.07 1.47 13.43
C GLN A 261 14.18 1.04 12.25
N ALA A 262 12.88 0.89 12.48
CA ALA A 262 11.92 0.47 11.47
C ALA A 262 11.92 1.43 10.27
N LEU A 263 11.67 2.72 10.51
CA LEU A 263 11.42 3.67 9.43
C LEU A 263 12.70 4.22 8.80
N ARG A 264 13.78 4.41 9.56
CA ARG A 264 15.01 5.02 9.00
C ARG A 264 15.96 3.99 8.40
N ARG A 265 15.96 2.74 8.89
CA ARG A 265 16.96 1.73 8.52
C ARG A 265 16.40 0.50 7.84
N GLN A 266 15.27 -0.04 8.29
CA GLN A 266 14.80 -1.36 7.85
C GLN A 266 13.80 -1.25 6.68
N LEU A 267 12.73 -0.50 6.80
CA LEU A 267 11.75 -0.28 5.74
C LEU A 267 12.37 0.23 4.43
N PRO A 268 13.32 1.19 4.44
CA PRO A 268 13.95 1.66 3.20
C PRO A 268 14.70 0.60 2.39
N ARG A 269 15.04 -0.53 2.99
CA ARG A 269 15.67 -1.67 2.30
C ARG A 269 14.67 -2.52 1.52
N LEU A 270 13.38 -2.43 1.84
CA LEU A 270 12.30 -3.14 1.16
C LEU A 270 11.81 -2.33 -0.05
N ARG A 271 12.54 -2.42 -1.14
CA ARG A 271 12.47 -1.52 -2.31
C ARG A 271 11.13 -1.47 -3.03
N ARG A 272 10.29 -2.51 -2.89
CA ARG A 272 8.96 -2.57 -3.50
C ARG A 272 7.88 -1.90 -2.66
N ILE A 273 8.15 -1.58 -1.38
CA ILE A 273 7.21 -0.84 -0.55
C ILE A 273 7.12 0.60 -1.05
N LYS A 274 5.90 1.02 -1.41
CA LYS A 274 5.56 2.35 -1.93
C LYS A 274 4.70 3.17 -0.97
N ALA A 275 4.11 2.52 0.04
CA ALA A 275 3.31 3.19 1.05
C ALA A 275 3.43 2.50 2.40
N LEU A 276 3.23 3.27 3.46
CA LEU A 276 3.13 2.82 4.84
C LEU A 276 1.97 3.54 5.51
N VAL A 277 1.02 2.81 6.08
CA VAL A 277 -0.08 3.35 6.87
C VAL A 277 0.14 2.99 8.33
N TRP A 278 0.34 4.00 9.16
CA TRP A 278 0.47 3.80 10.60
C TRP A 278 -0.91 3.69 11.24
N PHE A 279 -1.11 2.64 12.03
CA PHE A 279 -2.32 2.46 12.83
C PHE A 279 -2.18 3.26 14.12
N ASN A 280 -2.73 4.48 14.11
CA ASN A 280 -2.53 5.46 15.19
C ASN A 280 -3.71 5.46 16.16
N ASP A 281 -3.91 4.31 16.79
CA ASP A 281 -4.98 4.10 17.76
C ASP A 281 -4.44 3.73 19.13
N GLY A 282 -5.17 4.08 20.18
CA GLY A 282 -4.78 3.89 21.58
C GLY A 282 -5.95 3.59 22.49
N ASP A 283 -6.87 2.69 22.08
CA ASP A 283 -8.05 2.32 22.84
C ASP A 283 -7.94 0.92 23.48
N ASN A 284 -8.76 0.65 24.47
CA ASN A 284 -8.93 -0.67 25.11
C ASN A 284 -7.64 -1.34 25.60
N GLY A 285 -6.71 -0.56 26.18
CA GLY A 285 -5.44 -1.07 26.71
C GLY A 285 -4.38 -1.33 25.64
N VAL A 286 -4.65 -1.00 24.39
CA VAL A 286 -3.73 -1.07 23.26
C VAL A 286 -3.28 0.34 22.91
N ASP A 287 -1.99 0.66 23.03
CA ASP A 287 -1.45 1.95 22.57
C ASP A 287 -0.46 1.76 21.42
N LEU A 288 -0.96 1.86 20.20
CA LEU A 288 -0.18 1.79 18.96
C LEU A 288 0.22 3.19 18.45
N ARG A 289 -0.19 4.27 19.12
CA ARG A 289 0.05 5.64 18.68
C ARG A 289 1.54 5.96 18.63
N PHE A 290 1.98 6.55 17.52
CA PHE A 290 3.32 7.11 17.42
C PHE A 290 3.45 8.42 18.23
N ASN A 291 2.35 9.09 18.53
CA ASN A 291 2.28 10.34 19.28
C ASN A 291 1.87 10.16 20.75
N GLY A 292 1.82 8.95 21.26
CA GLY A 292 1.57 8.63 22.67
C GLY A 292 2.69 9.09 23.63
N SER A 293 3.88 9.41 23.08
CA SER A 293 4.98 10.02 23.84
C SER A 293 5.77 10.99 22.98
N GLN A 294 6.45 11.96 23.61
CA GLN A 294 7.32 12.93 22.92
C GLN A 294 8.47 12.22 22.18
N GLY A 295 9.06 11.19 22.79
CA GLY A 295 10.13 10.42 22.19
C GLY A 295 9.68 9.67 20.93
N ALA A 296 8.53 8.99 20.98
CA ALA A 296 7.98 8.26 19.84
C ALA A 296 7.59 9.22 18.69
N LEU A 297 6.93 10.34 19.02
CA LEU A 297 6.62 11.39 18.05
C LEU A 297 7.89 11.97 17.42
N GLY A 298 8.90 12.28 18.22
CA GLY A 298 10.19 12.78 17.74
C GLY A 298 10.87 11.82 16.77
N ALA A 299 10.90 10.53 17.10
CA ALA A 299 11.45 9.47 16.24
C ALA A 299 10.67 9.35 14.91
N PHE A 300 9.35 9.39 14.95
CA PHE A 300 8.50 9.33 13.76
C PHE A 300 8.73 10.56 12.86
N ARG A 301 8.68 11.76 13.43
CA ARG A 301 8.97 13.02 12.71
C ARG A 301 10.33 13.01 12.05
N ALA A 302 11.37 12.62 12.78
CA ALA A 302 12.75 12.56 12.27
C ALA A 302 12.90 11.56 11.12
N ALA A 303 12.13 10.45 11.15
CA ALA A 303 12.12 9.46 10.08
C ALA A 303 11.43 10.01 8.82
N VAL A 304 10.21 10.54 8.96
CA VAL A 304 9.38 10.92 7.79
C VAL A 304 9.77 12.26 7.16
N ARG A 305 10.58 13.08 7.84
CA ARG A 305 11.19 14.28 7.22
C ARG A 305 12.19 13.94 6.12
N ASN A 306 12.73 12.73 6.10
CA ASN A 306 13.61 12.29 5.02
C ASN A 306 12.86 12.34 3.70
N GLY A 307 13.50 12.86 2.64
CA GLY A 307 12.91 12.98 1.29
C GLY A 307 12.35 11.68 0.74
N ARG A 308 12.84 10.53 1.21
CA ARG A 308 12.31 9.21 0.84
C ARG A 308 10.84 9.01 1.20
N TYR A 309 10.31 9.71 2.17
CA TYR A 309 8.91 9.65 2.59
C TYR A 309 8.06 10.77 1.97
N GLY A 310 8.49 11.30 0.84
CA GLY A 310 7.88 12.45 0.17
C GLY A 310 6.80 12.12 -0.85
N ALA A 311 6.43 10.84 -1.04
CA ALA A 311 5.40 10.50 -2.01
C ALA A 311 4.06 11.15 -1.67
N THR A 312 3.48 11.83 -2.64
CA THR A 312 2.18 12.49 -2.57
C THR A 312 1.08 11.59 -3.10
N ARG A 313 -0.18 12.01 -2.98
CA ARG A 313 -1.32 11.38 -3.65
C ARG A 313 -1.08 11.19 -5.15
N GLN A 314 -0.56 12.21 -5.84
CA GLN A 314 -0.32 12.15 -7.29
C GLN A 314 0.72 11.08 -7.65
N SER A 315 1.83 11.03 -6.92
CA SER A 315 2.86 10.02 -7.14
C SER A 315 2.37 8.60 -6.79
N LEU A 316 1.55 8.48 -5.75
CA LEU A 316 0.94 7.20 -5.34
C LEU A 316 0.01 6.63 -6.42
N LEU A 317 -0.73 7.49 -7.10
CA LEU A 317 -1.68 7.11 -8.15
C LEU A 317 -1.07 7.02 -9.55
N GLY A 318 0.23 7.27 -9.69
CA GLY A 318 0.91 7.31 -10.99
C GLY A 318 0.52 8.51 -11.86
N LEU A 319 -0.05 9.57 -11.27
CA LEU A 319 -0.53 10.76 -11.97
C LEU A 319 0.55 11.86 -12.10
N SER A 320 1.71 11.68 -11.47
CA SER A 320 2.83 12.62 -11.53
C SER A 320 3.73 12.30 -12.71
N SER A 321 3.89 13.24 -13.63
CA SER A 321 4.92 13.22 -14.67
C SER A 321 6.31 13.57 -14.11
N ASP A 322 6.39 14.14 -12.93
CA ASP A 322 7.63 14.55 -12.32
C ASP A 322 8.33 13.38 -11.61
N ARG A 323 9.24 12.74 -12.35
CA ARG A 323 10.09 11.65 -11.83
C ARG A 323 11.20 12.16 -10.87
N ARG A 324 11.31 13.46 -10.62
CA ARG A 324 12.39 14.11 -9.86
C ARG A 324 12.02 14.49 -8.44
N GLY A 325 10.75 14.40 -8.06
CA GLY A 325 10.27 14.79 -6.74
C GLY A 325 9.80 13.58 -5.90
N CYS A 326 10.45 13.33 -4.80
CA CYS A 326 9.83 12.81 -3.62
C CYS A 326 9.15 13.93 -2.88
#